data_b4101ffd9696384197c04155491d3c74
#
_entry.id   b4101ffd9696384197c04155491d3c74
#
_cell.length_a   1.000
_cell.length_b   1.000
_cell.length_c   1.000
_cell.angle_alpha   90.00
_cell.angle_beta   90.00
_cell.angle_gamma   90.00
#
_symmetry.space_group_name_H-M   'P 1'
#
loop_
_entity.id
_entity.type
_entity.pdbx_description
1 polymer ?
#
loop_
_entity_poly.entity_id
_entity_poly.type
_entity_poly.pdbx_seq_one_letter_code
_entity_poly.pdbx_strand_id
1 'polypeptide(L)'
;KNGLFLLSIFIPDPIFLYREEVLFEARSYFDHNNQKCRIMEKNSYNEENQINDLTWYLEKDGRLIDEPYSFKQRMYYPHKMDMLFDKAGFKILEKYGDWDRSALDEDSPLQIYICSINQE
;
A
#
# COMPACT_ATOMS: atom_id res chain seq x y z
N LYS A 1 8.85 17.65 21.14
CA LYS A 1 7.88 18.12 22.07
C LYS A 1 6.60 18.59 21.44
N ASN A 2 6.69 19.67 20.67
CA ASN A 2 5.52 20.20 19.99
C ASN A 2 5.50 19.83 18.53
N GLY A 3 6.23 18.79 18.19
CA GLY A 3 6.30 18.34 16.81
C GLY A 3 5.04 17.60 16.39
N LEU A 4 4.85 17.52 15.09
CA LEU A 4 3.76 16.76 14.51
C LEU A 4 4.34 15.59 13.72
N PHE A 5 3.61 14.50 13.75
CA PHE A 5 3.95 13.32 12.96
C PHE A 5 2.87 13.15 11.90
N LEU A 6 3.27 13.11 10.65
CA LEU A 6 2.34 12.92 9.55
C LEU A 6 2.63 11.60 8.86
N LEU A 7 1.59 10.80 8.68
CA LEU A 7 1.70 9.51 8.00
C LEU A 7 0.62 9.42 6.94
N SER A 8 0.99 8.94 5.76
CA SER A 8 0.00 8.59 4.75
C SER A 8 0.24 7.16 4.32
N ILE A 9 -0.84 6.43 4.12
CA ILE A 9 -0.79 5.05 3.67
C ILE A 9 -2.06 4.78 2.86
N PHE A 10 -1.98 3.84 1.94
CA PHE A 10 -3.15 3.52 1.11
C PHE A 10 -4.22 2.79 1.93
N ILE A 11 -5.46 2.85 1.46
CA ILE A 11 -6.54 2.01 2.00
C ILE A 11 -6.48 0.68 1.26
N PRO A 12 -6.46 -0.45 1.97
CA PRO A 12 -6.48 -1.74 1.29
C PRO A 12 -7.69 -1.87 0.37
N ASP A 13 -7.43 -2.31 -0.86
CA ASP A 13 -8.46 -2.43 -1.90
C ASP A 13 -8.85 -3.89 -2.07
N PRO A 14 -10.09 -4.28 -1.72
CA PRO A 14 -10.51 -5.67 -1.86
C PRO A 14 -10.45 -6.20 -3.30
N ILE A 15 -10.70 -5.34 -4.28
CA ILE A 15 -10.63 -5.77 -5.67
C ILE A 15 -9.22 -6.22 -6.02
N PHE A 16 -8.23 -5.50 -5.54
CA PHE A 16 -6.84 -5.86 -5.75
C PHE A 16 -6.45 -7.10 -4.93
N LEU A 17 -6.81 -7.11 -3.65
CA LEU A 17 -6.37 -8.16 -2.74
C LEU A 17 -6.96 -9.53 -3.08
N TYR A 18 -8.20 -9.57 -3.50
CA TYR A 18 -8.90 -10.82 -3.77
C TYR A 18 -9.00 -11.18 -5.24
N ARG A 19 -8.23 -10.53 -6.09
CA ARG A 19 -8.21 -10.86 -7.52
C ARG A 19 -7.61 -12.27 -7.72
N GLU A 20 -7.85 -12.84 -8.88
CA GLU A 20 -7.33 -14.17 -9.21
C GLU A 20 -5.80 -14.20 -9.14
N GLU A 21 -5.25 -15.35 -8.79
CA GLU A 21 -3.79 -15.51 -8.69
C GLU A 21 -3.20 -15.81 -10.07
N VAL A 22 -3.31 -14.83 -10.96
CA VAL A 22 -2.73 -14.89 -12.29
C VAL A 22 -1.87 -13.64 -12.49
N LEU A 23 -1.08 -13.63 -13.55
CA LEU A 23 -0.23 -12.48 -13.83
C LEU A 23 -1.04 -11.34 -14.42
N PHE A 24 -0.90 -10.16 -13.84
CA PHE A 24 -1.48 -8.92 -14.34
C PHE A 24 -0.36 -7.97 -14.70
N GLU A 25 -0.57 -7.13 -15.69
CA GLU A 25 0.39 -6.06 -15.98
C GLU A 25 0.25 -4.95 -14.95
N ALA A 26 1.29 -4.76 -14.13
CA ALA A 26 1.29 -3.70 -13.13
C ALA A 26 1.75 -2.39 -13.74
N ARG A 27 2.71 -2.46 -14.66
CA ARG A 27 3.29 -1.27 -15.27
C ARG A 27 3.99 -1.63 -16.57
N SER A 28 3.98 -0.70 -17.53
CA SER A 28 4.77 -0.84 -18.74
C SER A 28 5.54 0.45 -18.99
N TYR A 29 6.69 0.32 -19.60
CA TYR A 29 7.55 1.48 -19.89
C TYR A 29 8.55 1.10 -20.97
N PHE A 30 9.22 2.11 -21.51
CA PHE A 30 10.32 1.88 -22.44
C PHE A 30 11.62 2.20 -21.74
N ASP A 31 12.61 1.31 -21.88
CA ASP A 31 13.90 1.55 -21.25
C ASP A 31 14.76 2.50 -22.09
N HIS A 32 15.98 2.77 -21.64
CA HIS A 32 16.85 3.70 -22.32
C HIS A 32 17.28 3.23 -23.71
N ASN A 33 17.10 1.93 -24.01
CA ASN A 33 17.35 1.38 -25.34
C ASN A 33 16.07 1.32 -26.17
N ASN A 34 15.01 1.96 -25.70
CA ASN A 34 13.71 2.01 -26.37
C ASN A 34 13.06 0.63 -26.53
N GLN A 35 13.38 -0.29 -25.64
CA GLN A 35 12.75 -1.60 -25.59
C GLN A 35 11.57 -1.59 -24.63
N LYS A 36 10.49 -2.25 -25.02
CA LYS A 36 9.31 -2.28 -24.18
C LYS A 36 9.50 -3.23 -23.01
N CYS A 37 9.28 -2.71 -21.82
CA CYS A 37 9.38 -3.49 -20.59
C CYS A 37 8.05 -3.48 -19.86
N ARG A 38 7.74 -4.58 -19.20
CA ARG A 38 6.54 -4.68 -18.38
C ARG A 38 6.89 -5.30 -17.04
N ILE A 39 6.26 -4.80 -16.00
CA ILE A 39 6.31 -5.47 -14.70
C ILE A 39 4.99 -6.22 -14.59
N MET A 40 5.09 -7.55 -14.54
CA MET A 40 3.93 -8.41 -14.37
C MET A 40 3.85 -8.75 -12.88
N GLU A 41 2.65 -8.80 -12.36
CA GLU A 41 2.45 -8.96 -10.93
C GLU A 41 1.37 -9.99 -10.65
N LYS A 42 1.59 -10.78 -9.61
CA LYS A 42 0.52 -11.58 -9.04
C LYS A 42 0.60 -11.46 -7.53
N ASN A 43 -0.53 -11.68 -6.88
CA ASN A 43 -0.59 -11.58 -5.43
C ASN A 43 -1.47 -12.67 -4.85
N SER A 44 -1.22 -12.96 -3.59
CA SER A 44 -2.05 -13.88 -2.81
C SER A 44 -2.23 -13.25 -1.43
N TYR A 45 -3.47 -12.98 -1.07
CA TYR A 45 -3.77 -12.31 0.19
C TYR A 45 -4.21 -13.31 1.24
N ASN A 46 -3.55 -13.26 2.40
CA ASN A 46 -3.93 -14.05 3.56
C ASN A 46 -4.70 -13.14 4.50
N GLU A 47 -6.02 -13.34 4.54
CA GLU A 47 -6.89 -12.46 5.31
C GLU A 47 -6.75 -12.68 6.83
N GLU A 48 -6.29 -13.84 7.25
CA GLU A 48 -6.09 -14.15 8.65
C GLU A 48 -5.00 -13.28 9.28
N ASN A 49 -3.86 -13.16 8.61
CA ASN A 49 -2.76 -12.32 9.12
C ASN A 49 -2.66 -10.98 8.39
N GLN A 50 -3.55 -10.74 7.44
CA GLN A 50 -3.61 -9.49 6.68
C GLN A 50 -2.31 -9.18 5.93
N ILE A 51 -1.68 -10.22 5.40
CA ILE A 51 -0.46 -10.07 4.62
C ILE A 51 -0.76 -10.43 3.17
N ASN A 52 -0.36 -9.54 2.27
CA ASN A 52 -0.45 -9.74 0.85
C ASN A 52 0.93 -10.12 0.32
N ASP A 53 1.02 -11.33 -0.26
CA ASP A 53 2.25 -11.80 -0.88
C ASP A 53 2.23 -11.36 -2.34
N LEU A 54 3.24 -10.61 -2.73
CA LEU A 54 3.35 -10.08 -4.09
C LEU A 54 4.58 -10.66 -4.76
N THR A 55 4.45 -10.96 -6.05
CA THR A 55 5.57 -11.40 -6.87
C THR A 55 5.58 -10.59 -8.15
N TRP A 56 6.72 -10.00 -8.45
CA TRP A 56 6.93 -9.20 -9.65
C TRP A 56 7.85 -9.95 -10.61
N TYR A 57 7.47 -9.92 -11.87
CA TYR A 57 8.25 -10.52 -12.95
C TYR A 57 8.55 -9.41 -13.94
N LEU A 58 9.81 -9.26 -14.29
CA LEU A 58 10.20 -8.28 -15.31
C LEU A 58 10.18 -8.94 -16.66
N GLU A 59 9.45 -8.34 -17.59
CA GLU A 59 9.36 -8.83 -18.96
C GLU A 59 9.96 -7.81 -19.92
N LYS A 60 10.77 -8.27 -20.84
CA LYS A 60 11.39 -7.41 -21.83
C LYS A 60 11.21 -8.07 -23.19
N ASP A 61 10.58 -7.35 -24.13
CA ASP A 61 10.27 -7.86 -25.46
C ASP A 61 9.58 -9.23 -25.43
N GLY A 62 8.63 -9.38 -24.54
CA GLY A 62 7.83 -10.60 -24.43
C GLY A 62 8.49 -11.75 -23.68
N ARG A 63 9.67 -11.53 -23.12
CA ARG A 63 10.38 -12.58 -22.37
C ARG A 63 10.64 -12.17 -20.95
N LEU A 64 10.42 -13.08 -20.02
CA LEU A 64 10.74 -12.84 -18.62
C LEU A 64 12.26 -12.83 -18.46
N ILE A 65 12.76 -11.83 -17.77
CA ILE A 65 14.19 -11.70 -17.51
C ILE A 65 14.40 -11.64 -16.01
N ASP A 66 15.57 -12.04 -15.56
CA ASP A 66 15.95 -12.09 -14.16
C ASP A 66 15.04 -13.00 -13.35
N GLU A 67 15.35 -13.15 -12.08
CA GLU A 67 14.53 -13.93 -11.17
C GLU A 67 13.38 -13.09 -10.66
N PRO A 68 12.23 -13.71 -10.35
CA PRO A 68 11.11 -12.96 -9.79
C PRO A 68 11.48 -12.32 -8.46
N TYR A 69 10.89 -11.18 -8.20
CA TYR A 69 11.08 -10.48 -6.95
C TYR A 69 9.81 -10.64 -6.11
N SER A 70 9.97 -11.22 -4.94
CA SER A 70 8.82 -11.46 -4.04
C SER A 70 8.97 -10.66 -2.77
N PHE A 71 7.85 -10.13 -2.29
CA PHE A 71 7.83 -9.38 -1.05
C PHE A 71 6.45 -9.47 -0.42
N LYS A 72 6.39 -9.12 0.86
CA LYS A 72 5.16 -9.16 1.62
C LYS A 72 4.76 -7.76 2.03
N GLN A 73 3.46 -7.49 1.99
CA GLN A 73 2.91 -6.22 2.44
C GLN A 73 1.83 -6.50 3.47
N ARG A 74 1.96 -5.91 4.64
CA ARG A 74 0.88 -5.97 5.61
C ARG A 74 -0.15 -4.92 5.28
N MET A 75 -1.41 -5.30 5.35
CA MET A 75 -2.52 -4.38 5.12
C MET A 75 -2.90 -3.73 6.43
N TYR A 76 -3.04 -2.40 6.42
CA TYR A 76 -3.43 -1.64 7.59
C TYR A 76 -4.75 -0.95 7.31
N TYR A 77 -5.77 -1.32 8.09
CA TYR A 77 -7.09 -0.71 7.97
C TYR A 77 -7.22 0.43 8.99
N PRO A 78 -8.10 1.42 8.74
CA PRO A 78 -8.18 2.59 9.62
C PRO A 78 -8.38 2.28 11.10
N HIS A 79 -9.27 1.35 11.43
CA HIS A 79 -9.50 1.04 12.85
C HIS A 79 -8.25 0.46 13.51
N LYS A 80 -7.45 -0.29 12.75
CA LYS A 80 -6.21 -0.84 13.28
C LYS A 80 -5.16 0.26 13.45
N MET A 81 -5.13 1.21 12.51
CA MET A 81 -4.22 2.34 12.62
C MET A 81 -4.52 3.18 13.86
N ASP A 82 -5.82 3.38 14.15
CA ASP A 82 -6.21 4.12 15.36
C ASP A 82 -5.63 3.43 16.61
N MET A 83 -5.74 2.11 16.68
CA MET A 83 -5.21 1.34 17.80
C MET A 83 -3.70 1.41 17.88
N LEU A 84 -3.03 1.32 16.75
CA LEU A 84 -1.57 1.36 16.72
C LEU A 84 -1.03 2.71 17.17
N PHE A 85 -1.66 3.80 16.73
CA PHE A 85 -1.22 5.13 17.16
C PHE A 85 -1.41 5.31 18.65
N ASP A 86 -2.57 4.89 19.17
CA ASP A 86 -2.83 4.98 20.58
C ASP A 86 -1.79 4.18 21.39
N LYS A 87 -1.52 2.97 20.95
CA LYS A 87 -0.57 2.08 21.61
C LYS A 87 0.84 2.63 21.58
N ALA A 88 1.18 3.35 20.53
CA ALA A 88 2.51 3.93 20.38
C ALA A 88 2.68 5.27 21.10
N GLY A 89 1.62 5.77 21.73
CA GLY A 89 1.68 7.01 22.47
C GLY A 89 1.40 8.25 21.66
N PHE A 90 0.73 8.09 20.53
CA PHE A 90 0.35 9.22 19.68
C PHE A 90 -1.12 9.56 19.84
N LYS A 91 -1.41 10.83 19.73
CA LYS A 91 -2.78 11.32 19.70
C LYS A 91 -3.07 11.77 18.26
N ILE A 92 -4.12 11.23 17.67
CA ILE A 92 -4.52 11.63 16.34
C ILE A 92 -5.27 12.95 16.42
N LEU A 93 -4.72 13.97 15.77
CA LEU A 93 -5.33 15.30 15.74
C LEU A 93 -6.30 15.42 14.58
N GLU A 94 -5.90 14.92 13.40
CA GLU A 94 -6.70 14.99 12.19
C GLU A 94 -6.47 13.75 11.36
N LYS A 95 -7.49 13.34 10.62
CA LYS A 95 -7.35 12.27 9.64
C LYS A 95 -8.20 12.59 8.42
N TYR A 96 -7.63 12.26 7.26
CA TYR A 96 -8.25 12.55 5.97
C TYR A 96 -8.14 11.35 5.05
N GLY A 97 -9.00 11.33 4.04
CA GLY A 97 -9.00 10.25 3.05
C GLY A 97 -8.19 10.57 1.81
N ASP A 98 -7.80 11.81 1.63
CA ASP A 98 -6.98 12.23 0.50
C ASP A 98 -6.33 13.57 0.82
N TRP A 99 -5.43 14.01 -0.04
CA TRP A 99 -4.69 15.26 0.16
C TRP A 99 -5.56 16.50 0.05
N ASP A 100 -6.78 16.38 -0.47
CA ASP A 100 -7.74 17.49 -0.52
C ASP A 100 -8.52 17.66 0.78
N ARG A 101 -8.14 16.90 1.82
CA ARG A 101 -8.76 16.91 3.13
C ARG A 101 -10.18 16.35 3.17
N SER A 102 -10.51 15.49 2.19
CA SER A 102 -11.79 14.78 2.25
C SER A 102 -11.83 13.88 3.48
N ALA A 103 -13.03 13.66 3.99
CA ALA A 103 -13.21 12.78 5.14
C ALA A 103 -12.74 11.37 4.83
N LEU A 104 -12.11 10.73 5.80
CA LEU A 104 -11.65 9.35 5.66
C LEU A 104 -12.85 8.40 5.77
N ASP A 105 -13.08 7.63 4.72
CA ASP A 105 -14.13 6.61 4.71
C ASP A 105 -13.62 5.39 3.92
N GLU A 106 -14.48 4.39 3.76
CA GLU A 106 -14.07 3.14 3.14
C GLU A 106 -13.76 3.26 1.65
N ASP A 107 -14.21 4.33 1.01
CA ASP A 107 -13.94 4.57 -0.41
C ASP A 107 -12.76 5.50 -0.64
N SER A 108 -12.10 5.94 0.42
CA SER A 108 -10.97 6.85 0.31
C SER A 108 -9.77 6.15 -0.33
N PRO A 109 -8.98 6.85 -1.15
CA PRO A 109 -7.77 6.25 -1.70
C PRO A 109 -6.66 6.12 -0.67
N LEU A 110 -6.65 6.98 0.35
CA LEU A 110 -5.58 7.06 1.33
C LEU A 110 -6.14 7.14 2.74
N GLN A 111 -5.23 6.91 3.68
CA GLN A 111 -5.42 7.24 5.09
C GLN A 111 -4.33 8.21 5.44
N ILE A 112 -4.69 9.42 5.80
CA ILE A 112 -3.71 10.44 6.18
C ILE A 112 -3.96 10.82 7.61
N TYR A 113 -2.91 10.75 8.43
CA TYR A 113 -3.00 11.03 9.87
C TYR A 113 -2.03 12.11 10.26
N ILE A 114 -2.52 13.07 11.05
CA ILE A 114 -1.67 14.07 11.67
C ILE A 114 -1.76 13.85 13.16
N CYS A 115 -0.62 13.59 13.78
CA CYS A 115 -0.56 13.16 15.17
C CYS A 115 0.39 14.03 15.97
N SER A 116 0.16 14.04 17.28
CA SER A 116 1.11 14.60 18.23
C SER A 116 1.43 13.55 19.28
N ILE A 117 2.49 13.74 20.03
CA ILE A 117 2.81 12.84 21.11
C ILE A 117 1.77 13.03 22.21
N ASN A 118 1.22 11.93 22.67
CA ASN A 118 0.26 11.95 23.77
C ASN A 118 1.01 12.13 25.08
N GLN A 119 0.88 13.28 25.68
CA GLN A 119 1.60 13.62 26.92
C GLN A 119 0.68 13.42 28.12
N GLU A 120 0.83 12.32 28.74
CA GLU A 120 0.01 12.03 29.90
C GLU A 120 0.84 11.84 31.14
#